data_4f8c1efb0c5db5aa3d237f650f36dd30
#
_entry.id   4f8c1efb0c5db5aa3d237f650f36dd30
#
_cell.length_a   1.000
_cell.length_b   1.000
_cell.length_c   1.000
_cell.angle_alpha   90.00
_cell.angle_beta   90.00
_cell.angle_gamma   90.00
#
_symmetry.space_group_name_H-M   'P 1'
#
loop_
_entity.id
_entity.type
_entity.pdbx_description
1 polymer ?
#
loop_
_entity_poly.entity_id
_entity_poly.type
_entity_poly.pdbx_seq_one_letter_code
_entity_poly.pdbx_strand_id
1 'polypeptide(L)'
;MPLDSDHEARQALLLERDWRLFTALVFCFSFGFAVYSSVFQNYLRDVLHASPEGLGGLESLREIPGLLAALMAGTLVALAESHIAAIGLAITAVGIGATGFAGSFAPLIGITVFWSVGFHLYATM
;
A
#
# COMPACT_ATOMS: atom_id res chain seq x y z
N MET A 1 17.35 -32.99 28.79
CA MET A 1 16.46 -31.91 29.24
C MET A 1 15.42 -31.68 28.15
N PRO A 2 14.20 -32.24 28.25
CA PRO A 2 13.25 -32.26 27.10
C PRO A 2 12.50 -30.97 26.83
N LEU A 3 12.49 -30.01 27.75
CA LEU A 3 11.70 -28.78 27.65
C LEU A 3 12.25 -27.77 26.64
N ASP A 4 13.52 -27.86 26.26
CA ASP A 4 14.18 -26.90 25.35
C ASP A 4 13.86 -27.25 23.89
N SER A 5 13.83 -28.55 23.55
CA SER A 5 13.52 -28.99 22.18
C SER A 5 12.09 -28.68 21.73
N ASP A 6 11.12 -28.73 22.65
CA ASP A 6 9.72 -28.42 22.33
C ASP A 6 9.51 -26.92 22.11
N HIS A 7 10.24 -26.08 22.84
CA HIS A 7 10.24 -24.64 22.64
C HIS A 7 10.85 -24.26 21.30
N GLU A 8 11.99 -24.85 20.94
CA GLU A 8 12.66 -24.60 19.65
C GLU A 8 11.78 -25.04 18.47
N ALA A 9 11.20 -26.23 18.56
CA ALA A 9 10.29 -26.75 17.54
C ALA A 9 9.06 -25.84 17.34
N ARG A 10 8.48 -25.35 18.43
CA ARG A 10 7.33 -24.44 18.37
C ARG A 10 7.71 -23.10 17.78
N GLN A 11 8.85 -22.54 18.13
CA GLN A 11 9.35 -21.29 17.54
C GLN A 11 9.60 -21.45 16.04
N ALA A 12 10.20 -22.55 15.60
CA ALA A 12 10.42 -22.82 14.18
C ALA A 12 9.11 -22.88 13.39
N LEU A 13 8.08 -23.55 13.93
CA LEU A 13 6.75 -23.62 13.30
C LEU A 13 6.06 -22.25 13.20
N LEU A 14 6.21 -21.40 14.23
CA LEU A 14 5.65 -20.05 14.21
C LEU A 14 6.35 -19.19 13.18
N LEU A 15 7.68 -19.23 13.10
CA LEU A 15 8.46 -18.51 12.08
C LEU A 15 8.10 -18.96 10.67
N GLU A 16 7.94 -20.26 10.44
CA GLU A 16 7.55 -20.78 9.12
C GLU A 16 6.14 -20.31 8.73
N ARG A 17 5.20 -20.31 9.66
CA ARG A 17 3.85 -19.80 9.44
C ARG A 17 3.86 -18.31 9.11
N ASP A 18 4.59 -17.52 9.88
CA ASP A 18 4.65 -16.07 9.72
C ASP A 18 5.33 -15.71 8.41
N TRP A 19 6.36 -16.44 7.99
CA TRP A 19 6.99 -16.30 6.69
C TRP A 19 6.04 -16.60 5.53
N ARG A 20 5.25 -17.68 5.63
CA ARG A 20 4.24 -18.00 4.62
C ARG A 20 3.15 -16.93 4.51
N LEU A 21 2.67 -16.42 5.66
CA LEU A 21 1.70 -15.35 5.68
C LEU A 21 2.25 -14.06 5.09
N PHE A 22 3.47 -13.69 5.43
CA PHE A 22 4.15 -12.54 4.86
C PHE A 22 4.31 -12.66 3.34
N THR A 23 4.78 -13.81 2.86
CA THR A 23 4.94 -14.06 1.41
C THR A 23 3.60 -13.98 0.69
N ALA A 24 2.54 -14.57 1.24
CA ALA A 24 1.21 -14.51 0.68
C ALA A 24 0.67 -13.08 0.63
N LEU A 25 0.87 -12.29 1.68
CA LEU A 25 0.49 -10.88 1.75
C LEU A 25 1.21 -10.07 0.67
N VAL A 26 2.53 -10.20 0.57
CA VAL A 26 3.33 -9.48 -0.45
C VAL A 26 2.89 -9.87 -1.85
N PHE A 27 2.66 -11.16 -2.10
CA PHE A 27 2.17 -11.63 -3.40
C PHE A 27 0.80 -11.06 -3.73
N CYS A 28 -0.18 -11.18 -2.83
CA CYS A 28 -1.54 -10.67 -3.06
C CYS A 28 -1.55 -9.16 -3.27
N PHE A 29 -0.80 -8.43 -2.47
CA PHE A 29 -0.68 -6.98 -2.61
C PHE A 29 -0.06 -6.60 -3.96
N SER A 30 1.10 -7.17 -4.30
CA SER A 30 1.81 -6.86 -5.55
C SER A 30 0.98 -7.23 -6.78
N PHE A 31 0.32 -8.39 -6.76
CA PHE A 31 -0.56 -8.82 -7.84
C PHE A 31 -1.76 -7.87 -8.00
N GLY A 32 -2.46 -7.58 -6.90
CA GLY A 32 -3.60 -6.65 -6.91
C GLY A 32 -3.21 -5.25 -7.37
N PHE A 33 -2.07 -4.76 -6.91
CA PHE A 33 -1.55 -3.46 -7.32
C PHE A 33 -1.14 -3.41 -8.79
N ALA A 34 -0.56 -4.48 -9.33
CA ALA A 34 -0.22 -4.58 -10.75
C ALA A 34 -1.48 -4.57 -11.63
N VAL A 35 -2.52 -5.32 -11.24
CA VAL A 35 -3.83 -5.29 -11.93
C VAL A 35 -4.43 -3.88 -11.88
N TYR A 36 -4.48 -3.27 -10.70
CA TYR A 36 -4.96 -1.90 -10.54
C TYR A 36 -4.21 -0.93 -11.45
N SER A 37 -2.88 -0.93 -11.43
CA SER A 37 -2.05 -0.02 -12.22
C SER A 37 -2.30 -0.18 -13.72
N SER A 38 -2.48 -1.41 -14.19
CA SER A 38 -2.76 -1.69 -15.61
C SER A 38 -4.12 -1.14 -16.05
N VAL A 39 -5.15 -1.27 -15.21
CA VAL A 39 -6.51 -0.80 -15.49
C VAL A 39 -6.60 0.72 -15.31
N PHE A 40 -5.92 1.27 -14.31
CA PHE A 40 -6.00 2.67 -13.93
C PHE A 40 -5.59 3.62 -15.05
N GLN A 41 -4.50 3.31 -15.76
CA GLN A 41 -4.03 4.12 -16.89
C GLN A 41 -5.06 4.17 -18.03
N ASN A 42 -5.70 3.04 -18.31
CA ASN A 42 -6.76 2.98 -19.31
C ASN A 42 -8.00 3.77 -18.86
N TYR A 43 -8.38 3.66 -17.57
CA TYR A 43 -9.48 4.42 -16.99
C TYR A 43 -9.25 5.94 -17.09
N LEU A 44 -8.04 6.40 -16.77
CA LEU A 44 -7.67 7.81 -16.89
C LEU A 44 -7.80 8.32 -18.32
N ARG A 45 -7.31 7.54 -19.28
CA ARG A 45 -7.29 7.94 -20.69
C ARG A 45 -8.66 7.79 -21.35
N ASP A 46 -9.29 6.61 -21.19
CA ASP A 46 -10.43 6.22 -22.03
C ASP A 46 -11.77 6.66 -21.42
N VAL A 47 -11.85 6.78 -20.09
CA VAL A 47 -13.09 7.17 -19.38
C VAL A 47 -13.05 8.61 -18.91
N LEU A 48 -11.96 9.04 -18.29
CA LEU A 48 -11.86 10.40 -17.76
C LEU A 48 -11.23 11.40 -18.74
N HIS A 49 -10.75 10.94 -19.89
CA HIS A 49 -10.14 11.75 -20.94
C HIS A 49 -9.06 12.70 -20.39
N ALA A 50 -8.26 12.22 -19.44
CA ALA A 50 -7.24 13.02 -18.78
C ALA A 50 -6.17 13.47 -19.79
N SER A 51 -5.81 14.75 -19.74
CA SER A 51 -4.73 15.28 -20.58
C SER A 51 -3.36 14.78 -20.09
N PRO A 52 -2.33 14.79 -20.95
CA PRO A 52 -0.97 14.43 -20.53
C PRO A 52 -0.46 15.25 -19.34
N GLU A 53 -0.79 16.54 -19.30
CA GLU A 53 -0.44 17.45 -18.18
C GLU A 53 -1.18 17.05 -16.91
N GLY A 54 -2.46 16.66 -17.01
CA GLY A 54 -3.26 16.16 -15.90
C GLY A 54 -2.69 14.86 -15.33
N LEU A 55 -2.27 13.95 -16.21
CA LEU A 55 -1.60 12.70 -15.81
C LEU A 55 -0.29 12.98 -15.07
N GLY A 56 0.57 13.83 -15.61
CA GLY A 56 1.82 14.22 -14.96
C GLY A 56 1.61 14.90 -13.61
N GLY A 57 0.60 15.76 -13.51
CA GLY A 57 0.19 16.41 -12.27
C GLY A 57 -0.29 15.41 -11.22
N LEU A 58 -1.14 14.45 -11.61
CA LEU A 58 -1.64 13.40 -10.74
C LEU A 58 -0.51 12.52 -10.18
N GLU A 59 0.42 12.09 -11.04
CA GLU A 59 1.59 11.31 -10.63
C GLU A 59 2.47 12.12 -9.65
N SER A 60 2.71 13.40 -9.93
CA SER A 60 3.48 14.25 -9.03
C SER A 60 2.83 14.40 -7.65
N LEU A 61 1.50 14.59 -7.60
CA LEU A 61 0.76 14.69 -6.35
C LEU A 61 0.77 13.37 -5.58
N ARG A 62 0.75 12.24 -6.28
CA ARG A 62 0.81 10.91 -5.68
C ARG A 62 2.13 10.65 -4.95
N GLU A 63 3.23 11.24 -5.38
CA GLU A 63 4.55 11.05 -4.75
C GLU A 63 4.77 11.95 -3.52
N ILE A 64 3.97 12.99 -3.32
CA ILE A 64 4.09 13.90 -2.16
C ILE A 64 3.99 13.14 -0.82
N PRO A 65 3.01 12.23 -0.60
CA PRO A 65 2.95 11.44 0.62
C PRO A 65 4.22 10.62 0.89
N GLY A 66 4.87 10.12 -0.17
CA GLY A 66 6.13 9.38 -0.06
C GLY A 66 7.28 10.25 0.47
N LEU A 67 7.40 11.46 -0.05
CA LEU A 67 8.40 12.42 0.44
C LEU A 67 8.15 12.77 1.91
N LEU A 68 6.89 13.00 2.30
CA LEU A 68 6.53 13.28 3.68
C LEU A 68 6.79 12.08 4.60
N ALA A 69 6.45 10.86 4.16
CA ALA A 69 6.73 9.64 4.91
C ALA A 69 8.23 9.45 5.14
N ALA A 70 9.07 9.69 4.13
CA ALA A 70 10.52 9.63 4.25
C ALA A 70 11.06 10.64 5.26
N LEU A 71 10.54 11.87 5.29
CA LEU A 71 10.91 12.91 6.26
C LEU A 71 10.48 12.55 7.68
N MET A 72 9.35 11.85 7.83
CA MET A 72 8.78 11.45 9.13
C MET A 72 9.26 10.08 9.61
N ALA A 73 10.03 9.35 8.81
CA ALA A 73 10.45 7.98 9.13
C ALA A 73 11.06 7.85 10.54
N GLY A 74 11.89 8.82 10.95
CA GLY A 74 12.48 8.84 12.29
C GLY A 74 11.46 8.97 13.44
N THR A 75 10.29 9.55 13.22
CA THR A 75 9.22 9.68 14.22
C THR A 75 8.30 8.46 14.24
N LEU A 76 8.16 7.78 13.11
CA LEU A 76 7.34 6.58 12.97
C LEU A 76 7.97 5.35 13.64
N VAL A 77 9.29 5.32 13.80
CA VAL A 77 10.04 4.22 14.47
C VAL A 77 9.55 3.97 15.91
N ALA A 78 8.92 4.96 16.56
CA ALA A 78 8.37 4.78 17.91
C ALA A 78 7.08 3.93 17.94
N LEU A 79 6.46 3.65 16.79
CA LEU A 79 5.24 2.87 16.68
C LEU A 79 5.55 1.45 16.18
N ALA A 80 4.73 0.48 16.56
CA ALA A 80 4.90 -0.89 16.09
C ALA A 80 4.71 -0.96 14.57
N GLU A 81 5.76 -1.33 13.83
CA GLU A 81 5.81 -1.39 12.36
C GLU A 81 4.62 -2.17 11.76
N SER A 82 4.24 -3.30 12.38
CA SER A 82 3.11 -4.12 11.92
C SER A 82 1.76 -3.39 11.96
N HIS A 83 1.55 -2.51 12.94
CA HIS A 83 0.32 -1.72 13.02
C HIS A 83 0.28 -0.64 11.95
N ILE A 84 1.40 0.05 11.72
CA ILE A 84 1.49 1.07 10.66
C ILE A 84 1.30 0.42 9.29
N ALA A 85 1.94 -0.72 9.04
CA ALA A 85 1.77 -1.47 7.80
C ALA A 85 0.30 -1.90 7.58
N ALA A 86 -0.37 -2.41 8.62
CA ALA A 86 -1.78 -2.81 8.53
C ALA A 86 -2.71 -1.62 8.25
N ILE A 87 -2.50 -0.49 8.92
CA ILE A 87 -3.24 0.76 8.67
C ILE A 87 -2.97 1.25 7.23
N GLY A 88 -1.72 1.27 6.81
CA GLY A 88 -1.33 1.64 5.45
C GLY A 88 -2.02 0.79 4.38
N LEU A 89 -2.04 -0.53 4.56
CA LEU A 89 -2.75 -1.45 3.66
C LEU A 89 -4.26 -1.20 3.65
N ALA A 90 -4.87 -0.95 4.81
CA ALA A 90 -6.30 -0.65 4.89
C ALA A 90 -6.66 0.65 4.15
N ILE A 91 -5.89 1.72 4.35
CA ILE A 91 -6.06 3.00 3.65
C ILE A 91 -5.90 2.79 2.13
N THR A 92 -4.87 2.06 1.71
CA THR A 92 -4.63 1.75 0.30
C THR A 92 -5.80 0.98 -0.32
N ALA A 93 -6.27 -0.06 0.35
CA ALA A 93 -7.38 -0.90 -0.14
C ALA A 93 -8.69 -0.09 -0.29
N VAL A 94 -9.04 0.71 0.72
CA VAL A 94 -10.22 1.59 0.69
C VAL A 94 -10.11 2.61 -0.43
N GLY A 95 -8.98 3.28 -0.56
CA GLY A 95 -8.78 4.31 -1.56
C GLY A 95 -8.74 3.76 -2.99
N ILE A 96 -8.07 2.62 -3.23
CA ILE A 96 -8.10 1.94 -4.54
C ILE A 96 -9.54 1.50 -4.89
N GLY A 97 -10.28 0.93 -3.93
CA GLY A 97 -11.68 0.58 -4.12
C GLY A 97 -12.56 1.80 -4.44
N ALA A 98 -12.29 2.94 -3.80
CA ALA A 98 -13.01 4.19 -4.04
C ALA A 98 -12.74 4.79 -5.44
N THR A 99 -11.62 4.44 -6.09
CA THR A 99 -11.29 4.94 -7.44
C THR A 99 -12.38 4.64 -8.45
N GLY A 100 -13.04 3.48 -8.36
CA GLY A 100 -14.13 3.09 -9.26
C GLY A 100 -15.38 3.97 -9.16
N PHE A 101 -15.51 4.76 -8.10
CA PHE A 101 -16.62 5.70 -7.88
C PHE A 101 -16.29 7.14 -8.25
N ALA A 102 -15.06 7.41 -8.70
CA ALA A 102 -14.65 8.75 -9.11
C ALA A 102 -15.29 9.07 -10.47
N GLY A 103 -16.40 9.79 -10.47
CA GLY A 103 -17.12 10.18 -11.69
C GLY A 103 -16.41 11.27 -12.53
N SER A 104 -15.29 11.83 -12.05
CA SER A 104 -14.51 12.84 -12.75
C SER A 104 -13.07 12.91 -12.22
N PHE A 105 -12.22 13.67 -12.92
CA PHE A 105 -10.80 13.79 -12.60
C PHE A 105 -10.54 14.48 -11.24
N ALA A 106 -11.33 15.49 -10.88
CA ALA A 106 -11.11 16.25 -9.64
C ALA A 106 -11.25 15.39 -8.35
N PRO A 107 -12.35 14.63 -8.11
CA PRO A 107 -12.43 13.75 -6.96
C PRO A 107 -11.41 12.62 -7.03
N LEU A 108 -11.01 12.16 -8.22
CA LEU A 108 -9.99 11.14 -8.39
C LEU A 108 -8.64 11.59 -7.81
N ILE A 109 -8.26 12.85 -7.97
CA ILE A 109 -7.02 13.40 -7.38
C ILE A 109 -7.02 13.17 -5.86
N GLY A 110 -8.09 13.55 -5.17
CA GLY A 110 -8.21 13.37 -3.71
C GLY A 110 -8.13 11.89 -3.30
N ILE A 111 -8.83 11.01 -4.02
CA ILE A 111 -8.81 9.57 -3.78
C ILE A 111 -7.40 9.00 -4.00
N THR A 112 -6.71 9.44 -5.05
CA THR A 112 -5.35 8.99 -5.37
C THR A 112 -4.35 9.43 -4.31
N VAL A 113 -4.39 10.68 -3.87
CA VAL A 113 -3.54 11.15 -2.76
C VAL A 113 -3.84 10.38 -1.47
N PHE A 114 -5.12 10.12 -1.18
CA PHE A 114 -5.52 9.38 0.01
C PHE A 114 -4.94 7.95 0.05
N TRP A 115 -5.11 7.16 -1.02
CA TRP A 115 -4.55 5.80 -1.01
C TRP A 115 -3.02 5.80 -1.12
N SER A 116 -2.43 6.82 -1.73
CA SER A 116 -0.97 6.98 -1.78
C SER A 116 -0.36 7.17 -0.40
N VAL A 117 -1.02 7.89 0.51
CA VAL A 117 -0.60 7.95 1.93
C VAL A 117 -0.50 6.54 2.52
N GLY A 118 -1.53 5.71 2.34
CA GLY A 118 -1.52 4.33 2.83
C GLY A 118 -0.42 3.48 2.20
N PHE A 119 -0.24 3.59 0.89
CA PHE A 119 0.81 2.88 0.16
C PHE A 119 2.19 3.21 0.69
N HIS A 120 2.51 4.48 0.86
CA HIS A 120 3.83 4.90 1.35
C HIS A 120 4.04 4.54 2.83
N LEU A 121 3.00 4.59 3.67
CA LEU A 121 3.09 4.08 5.04
C LEU A 121 3.42 2.58 5.07
N TYR A 122 2.79 1.78 4.22
CA TYR A 122 3.08 0.36 4.11
C TYR A 122 4.49 0.09 3.55
N ALA A 123 4.89 0.83 2.51
CA ALA A 123 6.15 0.60 1.80
C ALA A 123 7.41 1.02 2.60
N THR A 124 7.24 1.83 3.64
CA THR A 124 8.34 2.30 4.50
C THR A 124 8.57 1.42 5.73
N MET A 125 7.71 0.43 6.00
CA MET A 125 7.79 -0.52 7.11
C MET A 125 8.32 -1.87 6.63
#